data_38edcf9ff5a63c0c720b8a3b77536fac
#
_entry.id   38edcf9ff5a63c0c720b8a3b77536fac
#
_cell.length_a   1.000
_cell.length_b   1.000
_cell.length_c   1.000
_cell.angle_alpha   90.00
_cell.angle_beta   90.00
_cell.angle_gamma   90.00
#
_symmetry.space_group_name_H-M   'P 1'
#
loop_
_entity.id
_entity.type
_entity.pdbx_description
1 polymer ?
#
loop_
_entity_poly.entity_id
_entity_poly.type
_entity_poly.pdbx_seq_one_letter_code
_entity_poly.pdbx_strand_id
1 'polypeptide(L)'
;MLVGEAGVGKSAIVEAIVHSIINKTCPEKFYGFNVIEVSVNSMISGTKYRGEFEKKADDLIQYIESHDKLIIFIDEIHQIFGAGSCEDSGVDLSGALKPLLARDKAIFIGATTVDDYQRSFSRDSAMKRRFQPVYVREPSIQDVPKMIMSKLEELMKFHKITVSSDVLKYTTIVAKAMNSNAKNPDLTLDVLDRAMTIAEMRGCKRLSKEHVKMVFAENYKMLNTMDEEEKKVVAWHEAGHFVAMLLSSHIVDQKLILASIFPTGDANGITLFEATDKIASYDDAYIEERVGRLLAGRISQGFIRKGYDAGAISDLEIATKWLTDRIMKYGMDEEFMNISLFAVCDDQNKLILTESDKQKIMLIAKRKVDEIYKKTEKLLLENKDIIELVAGELLKEGVVTASQIKEKLKK
;
A
#
# COMPACT_ATOMS: atom_id res chain seq x y z
N MET A 1 11.57 15.99 4.54
CA MET A 1 10.15 15.86 4.13
C MET A 1 9.74 14.41 4.27
N LEU A 2 8.64 14.14 4.98
CA LEU A 2 8.06 12.80 5.12
C LEU A 2 7.18 12.51 3.89
N VAL A 3 7.53 11.50 3.12
CA VAL A 3 6.83 11.11 1.89
C VAL A 3 6.29 9.70 2.06
N GLY A 4 4.99 9.51 1.97
CA GLY A 4 4.36 8.19 2.12
C GLY A 4 2.85 8.25 1.96
N GLU A 5 2.22 7.11 1.75
CA GLU A 5 0.78 6.99 1.58
C GLU A 5 0.00 7.55 2.78
N ALA A 6 -1.28 7.87 2.58
CA ALA A 6 -2.15 8.24 3.69
C ALA A 6 -2.27 7.06 4.69
N GLY A 7 -2.29 7.37 6.00
CA GLY A 7 -2.45 6.36 7.05
C GLY A 7 -1.18 5.57 7.44
N VAL A 8 -0.01 5.85 6.86
CA VAL A 8 1.25 5.16 7.22
C VAL A 8 1.91 5.70 8.51
N GLY A 9 1.36 6.77 9.10
CA GLY A 9 1.84 7.32 10.37
C GLY A 9 2.81 8.49 10.26
N LYS A 10 2.78 9.28 9.17
CA LYS A 10 3.65 10.47 9.01
C LYS A 10 3.52 11.47 10.16
N SER A 11 2.29 11.84 10.53
CA SER A 11 2.03 12.78 11.65
C SER A 11 2.41 12.17 13.01
N ALA A 12 2.22 10.85 13.20
CA ALA A 12 2.66 10.14 14.41
C ALA A 12 4.19 10.17 14.59
N ILE A 13 4.97 10.20 13.50
CA ILE A 13 6.43 10.37 13.58
C ILE A 13 6.76 11.76 14.18
N VAL A 14 6.03 12.80 13.78
CA VAL A 14 6.23 14.16 14.33
C VAL A 14 5.82 14.22 15.79
N GLU A 15 4.70 13.61 16.16
CA GLU A 15 4.30 13.46 17.57
C GLU A 15 5.38 12.74 18.38
N ALA A 16 5.97 11.67 17.86
CA ALA A 16 7.07 10.96 18.51
C ALA A 16 8.33 11.84 18.68
N ILE A 17 8.63 12.71 17.71
CA ILE A 17 9.71 13.70 17.82
C ILE A 17 9.40 14.67 18.97
N VAL A 18 8.18 15.18 19.07
CA VAL A 18 7.75 16.08 20.17
C VAL A 18 7.94 15.39 21.53
N HIS A 19 7.45 14.16 21.66
CA HIS A 19 7.62 13.37 22.89
C HIS A 19 9.11 13.16 23.23
N SER A 20 9.95 12.89 22.23
CA SER A 20 11.38 12.70 22.44
C SER A 20 12.08 13.98 22.90
N ILE A 21 11.66 15.15 22.42
CA ILE A 21 12.18 16.45 22.87
C ILE A 21 11.77 16.74 24.31
N ILE A 22 10.49 16.54 24.64
CA ILE A 22 9.95 16.78 26.01
C ILE A 22 10.65 15.86 27.02
N ASN A 23 10.80 14.57 26.68
CA ASN A 23 11.40 13.57 27.57
C ASN A 23 12.94 13.57 27.51
N LYS A 24 13.55 14.46 26.73
CA LYS A 24 15.02 14.53 26.52
C LYS A 24 15.67 13.21 26.09
N THR A 25 14.95 12.42 25.29
CA THR A 25 15.44 11.16 24.71
C THR A 25 16.00 11.34 23.29
N CYS A 26 15.97 12.57 22.76
CA CYS A 26 16.60 12.96 21.50
C CYS A 26 18.03 13.49 21.72
N PRO A 27 18.83 13.71 20.66
CA PRO A 27 20.13 14.36 20.77
C PRO A 27 20.05 15.75 21.43
N GLU A 28 21.02 16.08 22.29
CA GLU A 28 21.04 17.31 23.12
C GLU A 28 20.83 18.61 22.34
N LYS A 29 21.29 18.66 21.08
CA LYS A 29 21.12 19.83 20.21
C LYS A 29 19.65 20.19 19.96
N PHE A 30 18.71 19.26 20.18
CA PHE A 30 17.27 19.50 20.04
C PHE A 30 16.56 19.82 21.35
N TYR A 31 17.27 19.86 22.48
CA TYR A 31 16.65 20.20 23.75
C TYR A 31 16.13 21.64 23.76
N GLY A 32 14.87 21.78 24.19
CA GLY A 32 14.18 23.07 24.24
C GLY A 32 13.67 23.57 22.90
N PHE A 33 13.65 22.73 21.85
CA PHE A 33 12.92 23.07 20.63
C PHE A 33 11.42 23.00 20.86
N ASN A 34 10.70 23.96 20.28
CA ASN A 34 9.24 23.96 20.19
C ASN A 34 8.82 23.47 18.82
N VAL A 35 7.82 22.60 18.76
CA VAL A 35 7.25 22.11 17.49
C VAL A 35 5.91 22.79 17.29
N ILE A 36 5.72 23.44 16.14
CA ILE A 36 4.50 24.13 15.75
C ILE A 36 3.95 23.48 14.50
N GLU A 37 2.69 23.05 14.56
CA GLU A 37 1.97 22.57 13.40
C GLU A 37 1.30 23.74 12.68
N VAL A 38 1.53 23.84 11.36
CA VAL A 38 0.94 24.84 10.49
C VAL A 38 0.01 24.15 9.50
N SER A 39 -1.28 24.42 9.60
CA SER A 39 -2.27 23.93 8.65
C SER A 39 -2.41 24.91 7.48
N VAL A 40 -2.08 24.44 6.28
CA VAL A 40 -2.24 25.23 5.04
C VAL A 40 -3.71 25.63 4.83
N ASN A 41 -4.63 24.72 5.12
CA ASN A 41 -6.07 24.98 5.01
C ASN A 41 -6.52 26.10 5.96
N SER A 42 -5.98 26.18 7.18
CA SER A 42 -6.33 27.26 8.12
C SER A 42 -5.73 28.61 7.71
N MET A 43 -4.63 28.60 6.98
CA MET A 43 -4.06 29.81 6.40
C MET A 43 -4.93 30.36 5.25
N ILE A 44 -5.50 29.48 4.43
CA ILE A 44 -6.37 29.82 3.30
C ILE A 44 -7.79 30.14 3.78
N SER A 45 -8.28 29.44 4.78
CA SER A 45 -9.64 29.56 5.30
C SER A 45 -9.93 30.97 5.84
N GLY A 46 -11.05 31.56 5.38
CA GLY A 46 -11.47 32.90 5.80
C GLY A 46 -10.77 34.06 5.07
N THR A 47 -9.87 33.79 4.13
CA THR A 47 -9.25 34.84 3.31
C THR A 47 -10.06 35.04 2.02
N LYS A 48 -10.89 36.07 1.97
CA LYS A 48 -11.59 36.50 0.75
C LYS A 48 -10.70 37.31 -0.20
N TYR A 49 -9.60 37.87 0.31
CA TYR A 49 -8.68 38.72 -0.43
C TYR A 49 -7.24 38.26 -0.24
N ARG A 50 -6.44 38.41 -1.28
CA ARG A 50 -5.01 38.08 -1.33
C ARG A 50 -4.21 38.67 -0.14
N GLY A 51 -4.51 39.92 0.24
CA GLY A 51 -3.82 40.62 1.33
C GLY A 51 -4.03 40.03 2.72
N GLU A 52 -5.14 39.33 2.98
CA GLU A 52 -5.36 38.67 4.29
C GLU A 52 -4.48 37.43 4.45
N PHE A 53 -4.25 36.72 3.36
CA PHE A 53 -3.34 35.59 3.36
C PHE A 53 -1.87 36.06 3.50
N GLU A 54 -1.46 37.07 2.73
CA GLU A 54 -0.12 37.66 2.82
C GLU A 54 0.16 38.12 4.26
N LYS A 55 -0.83 38.71 4.93
CA LYS A 55 -0.71 39.10 6.36
C LYS A 55 -0.50 37.91 7.27
N LYS A 56 -1.25 36.80 7.12
CA LYS A 56 -1.04 35.58 7.93
C LYS A 56 0.35 34.97 7.68
N ALA A 57 0.83 34.99 6.42
CA ALA A 57 2.17 34.55 6.10
C ALA A 57 3.25 35.42 6.75
N ASP A 58 3.07 36.76 6.72
CA ASP A 58 3.97 37.73 7.37
C ASP A 58 3.95 37.56 8.88
N ASP A 59 2.80 37.35 9.52
CA ASP A 59 2.68 37.06 10.97
C ASP A 59 3.46 35.80 11.33
N LEU A 60 3.37 34.74 10.52
CA LEU A 60 4.15 33.52 10.73
C LEU A 60 5.67 33.76 10.55
N ILE A 61 6.05 34.58 9.56
CA ILE A 61 7.44 34.98 9.34
C ILE A 61 7.97 35.72 10.57
N GLN A 62 7.26 36.71 11.07
CA GLN A 62 7.64 37.49 12.24
C GLN A 62 7.74 36.59 13.48
N TYR A 63 6.83 35.63 13.65
CA TYR A 63 6.88 34.68 14.73
C TYR A 63 8.18 33.83 14.68
N ILE A 64 8.53 33.29 13.50
CA ILE A 64 9.75 32.50 13.30
C ILE A 64 10.99 33.36 13.53
N GLU A 65 10.99 34.63 13.11
CA GLU A 65 12.12 35.54 13.30
C GLU A 65 12.35 35.92 14.76
N SER A 66 11.29 35.97 15.55
CA SER A 66 11.33 36.36 16.99
C SER A 66 11.60 35.20 17.93
N HIS A 67 11.57 33.96 17.45
CA HIS A 67 11.77 32.77 18.29
C HIS A 67 12.93 31.92 17.78
N ASP A 68 13.74 31.44 18.71
CA ASP A 68 14.80 30.46 18.43
C ASP A 68 14.30 29.04 18.75
N LYS A 69 14.99 28.03 18.20
CA LYS A 69 14.71 26.61 18.44
C LYS A 69 13.30 26.19 18.05
N LEU A 70 12.91 26.49 16.81
CA LEU A 70 11.62 26.12 16.25
C LEU A 70 11.75 24.96 15.25
N ILE A 71 10.78 24.05 15.33
CA ILE A 71 10.47 23.07 14.30
C ILE A 71 9.07 23.37 13.80
N ILE A 72 8.95 23.64 12.50
CA ILE A 72 7.65 23.91 11.87
C ILE A 72 7.23 22.65 11.12
N PHE A 73 6.12 22.07 11.52
CA PHE A 73 5.51 20.93 10.84
C PHE A 73 4.38 21.42 9.92
N ILE A 74 4.43 21.03 8.66
CA ILE A 74 3.41 21.36 7.67
C ILE A 74 2.89 20.05 7.09
N ASP A 75 1.68 19.68 7.49
CA ASP A 75 1.00 18.53 6.88
C ASP A 75 0.42 18.91 5.51
N GLU A 76 0.33 17.93 4.61
CA GLU A 76 -0.14 18.12 3.23
C GLU A 76 0.57 19.32 2.53
N ILE A 77 1.89 19.42 2.72
CA ILE A 77 2.71 20.55 2.24
C ILE A 77 2.57 20.78 0.72
N HIS A 78 2.16 19.78 -0.05
CA HIS A 78 1.91 19.91 -1.49
C HIS A 78 0.80 20.93 -1.82
N GLN A 79 -0.13 21.18 -0.89
CA GLN A 79 -1.18 22.18 -1.06
C GLN A 79 -0.62 23.60 -1.25
N ILE A 80 0.56 23.87 -0.71
CA ILE A 80 1.27 25.15 -0.89
C ILE A 80 1.65 25.35 -2.37
N PHE A 81 1.96 24.27 -3.09
CA PHE A 81 2.47 24.30 -4.46
C PHE A 81 1.38 24.09 -5.52
N GLY A 82 0.23 23.54 -5.12
CA GLY A 82 -0.92 23.28 -6.01
C GLY A 82 -1.90 24.44 -6.09
N ALA A 83 -1.88 25.34 -5.12
CA ALA A 83 -2.83 26.46 -5.03
C ALA A 83 -2.64 27.58 -6.08
N GLY A 84 -1.61 27.49 -6.93
CA GLY A 84 -1.35 28.48 -7.99
C GLY A 84 -1.87 28.10 -9.38
N SER A 85 -2.52 26.94 -9.56
CA SER A 85 -2.99 26.47 -10.87
C SER A 85 -4.48 26.65 -11.15
N CYS A 86 -5.26 27.18 -10.21
CA CYS A 86 -6.63 27.60 -10.47
C CYS A 86 -6.59 29.05 -10.99
N GLU A 87 -6.92 29.24 -12.25
CA GLU A 87 -6.91 30.54 -12.97
C GLU A 87 -7.73 31.65 -12.30
N ASP A 88 -8.54 31.34 -11.28
CA ASP A 88 -9.45 32.33 -10.62
C ASP A 88 -9.02 32.76 -9.20
N SER A 89 -8.04 32.16 -8.57
CA SER A 89 -7.63 32.53 -7.21
C SER A 89 -6.20 33.04 -7.12
N GLY A 90 -5.75 33.93 -7.87
CA GLY A 90 -4.45 34.65 -7.95
C GLY A 90 -3.47 34.65 -6.71
N VAL A 91 -3.56 33.70 -5.80
CA VAL A 91 -2.76 33.60 -4.58
C VAL A 91 -1.65 32.58 -4.77
N ASP A 92 -0.44 33.06 -5.03
CA ASP A 92 0.77 32.24 -5.06
C ASP A 92 1.28 32.00 -3.63
N LEU A 93 0.76 30.94 -2.99
CA LEU A 93 1.21 30.47 -1.68
C LEU A 93 2.70 30.13 -1.66
N SER A 94 3.22 29.63 -2.77
CA SER A 94 4.62 29.23 -2.86
C SER A 94 5.55 30.44 -2.83
N GLY A 95 5.12 31.56 -3.41
CA GLY A 95 5.88 32.83 -3.39
C GLY A 95 6.03 33.40 -1.99
N ALA A 96 4.98 33.34 -1.16
CA ALA A 96 5.00 33.86 0.21
C ALA A 96 5.81 32.97 1.18
N LEU A 97 5.81 31.66 0.98
CA LEU A 97 6.51 30.71 1.87
C LEU A 97 7.94 30.38 1.43
N LYS A 98 8.30 30.57 0.16
CA LYS A 98 9.69 30.38 -0.33
C LYS A 98 10.74 31.17 0.46
N PRO A 99 10.52 32.44 0.82
CA PRO A 99 11.45 33.21 1.67
C PRO A 99 11.60 32.62 3.08
N LEU A 100 10.50 32.11 3.65
CA LEU A 100 10.49 31.45 4.96
C LEU A 100 11.35 30.20 4.98
N LEU A 101 11.16 29.36 3.97
CA LEU A 101 11.88 28.11 3.79
C LEU A 101 13.36 28.34 3.42
N ALA A 102 13.72 29.60 3.06
CA ALA A 102 15.09 30.00 2.72
C ALA A 102 15.94 30.42 3.93
N ARG A 103 15.31 30.62 5.08
CA ARG A 103 15.98 31.14 6.27
C ARG A 103 16.34 29.98 7.22
N ASP A 104 17.60 29.92 7.68
CA ASP A 104 18.13 28.87 8.58
C ASP A 104 17.68 29.03 10.06
N LYS A 105 16.61 29.81 10.33
CA LYS A 105 16.12 30.09 11.67
C LYS A 105 15.20 29.03 12.26
N ALA A 106 14.56 28.22 11.43
CA ALA A 106 13.69 27.12 11.86
C ALA A 106 13.95 25.85 11.06
N ILE A 107 13.69 24.72 11.67
CA ILE A 107 13.70 23.42 11.00
C ILE A 107 12.31 23.17 10.44
N PHE A 108 12.21 22.82 9.16
CA PHE A 108 10.94 22.51 8.52
C PHE A 108 10.79 21.01 8.30
N ILE A 109 9.64 20.48 8.74
CA ILE A 109 9.21 19.12 8.45
C ILE A 109 7.93 19.23 7.63
N GLY A 110 7.96 18.77 6.38
CA GLY A 110 6.75 18.66 5.55
C GLY A 110 6.30 17.21 5.47
N ALA A 111 5.00 16.96 5.37
CA ALA A 111 4.43 15.65 5.06
C ALA A 111 3.60 15.72 3.79
N THR A 112 3.67 14.67 2.96
CA THR A 112 2.92 14.58 1.69
C THR A 112 2.81 13.11 1.23
N THR A 113 1.94 12.85 0.25
CA THR A 113 1.88 11.54 -0.41
C THR A 113 2.99 11.37 -1.45
N VAL A 114 3.22 10.14 -1.92
CA VAL A 114 4.21 9.85 -2.97
C VAL A 114 3.81 10.52 -4.28
N ASP A 115 2.55 10.43 -4.65
CA ASP A 115 2.02 11.02 -5.90
C ASP A 115 2.09 12.54 -5.89
N ASP A 116 1.71 13.17 -4.78
CA ASP A 116 1.75 14.62 -4.64
C ASP A 116 3.19 15.15 -4.59
N TYR A 117 4.11 14.40 -3.95
CA TYR A 117 5.52 14.71 -4.01
C TYR A 117 6.05 14.72 -5.46
N GLN A 118 5.70 13.70 -6.24
CA GLN A 118 6.12 13.63 -7.64
C GLN A 118 5.52 14.74 -8.48
N ARG A 119 4.25 15.08 -8.28
CA ARG A 119 3.56 16.14 -9.05
C ARG A 119 4.06 17.55 -8.73
N SER A 120 4.22 17.84 -7.44
CA SER A 120 4.47 19.20 -6.97
C SER A 120 5.96 19.52 -6.81
N PHE A 121 6.74 18.61 -6.23
CA PHE A 121 8.14 18.85 -5.89
C PHE A 121 9.13 18.45 -6.98
N SER A 122 8.78 17.48 -7.83
CA SER A 122 9.70 17.04 -8.91
C SER A 122 9.97 18.15 -9.93
N ARG A 123 9.05 19.11 -10.06
CA ARG A 123 9.11 20.24 -11.01
C ARG A 123 9.78 21.48 -10.44
N ASP A 124 9.85 21.65 -9.11
CA ASP A 124 10.48 22.81 -8.46
C ASP A 124 11.88 22.45 -7.91
N SER A 125 12.91 22.78 -8.70
CA SER A 125 14.29 22.51 -8.37
C SER A 125 14.79 23.23 -7.10
N ALA A 126 14.21 24.38 -6.75
CA ALA A 126 14.58 25.17 -5.59
C ALA A 126 14.08 24.48 -4.30
N MET A 127 12.87 23.94 -4.33
CA MET A 127 12.30 23.21 -3.21
C MET A 127 12.93 21.84 -3.02
N LYS A 128 13.24 21.14 -4.11
CA LYS A 128 13.92 19.85 -4.07
C LYS A 128 15.29 19.90 -3.37
N ARG A 129 15.98 21.03 -3.48
CA ARG A 129 17.28 21.24 -2.79
C ARG A 129 17.12 21.49 -1.28
N ARG A 130 15.94 21.96 -0.83
CA ARG A 130 15.69 22.35 0.56
C ARG A 130 15.04 21.24 1.37
N PHE A 131 14.25 20.41 0.74
CA PHE A 131 13.59 19.30 1.39
C PHE A 131 14.18 17.95 0.94
N GLN A 132 14.93 17.34 1.84
CA GLN A 132 15.38 15.96 1.63
C GLN A 132 14.20 15.01 1.91
N PRO A 133 13.80 14.13 0.96
CA PRO A 133 12.71 13.18 1.19
C PRO A 133 13.16 12.05 2.11
N VAL A 134 12.29 11.72 3.06
CA VAL A 134 12.35 10.53 3.92
C VAL A 134 11.09 9.73 3.63
N TYR A 135 11.27 8.58 2.98
CA TYR A 135 10.14 7.74 2.59
C TYR A 135 9.62 6.94 3.79
N VAL A 136 8.34 7.14 4.11
CA VAL A 136 7.63 6.42 5.18
C VAL A 136 6.80 5.33 4.51
N ARG A 137 7.21 4.09 4.71
CA ARG A 137 6.51 2.92 4.16
C ARG A 137 5.48 2.39 5.13
N GLU A 138 4.48 1.69 4.58
CA GLU A 138 3.53 0.95 5.40
C GLU A 138 4.29 -0.09 6.25
N PRO A 139 4.06 -0.14 7.58
CA PRO A 139 4.70 -1.13 8.44
C PRO A 139 4.19 -2.54 8.13
N SER A 140 5.03 -3.55 8.39
CA SER A 140 4.60 -4.94 8.24
C SER A 140 3.45 -5.27 9.20
N ILE A 141 2.55 -6.20 8.79
CA ILE A 141 1.44 -6.65 9.63
C ILE A 141 1.92 -7.14 11.02
N GLN A 142 3.14 -7.68 11.10
CA GLN A 142 3.72 -8.18 12.35
C GLN A 142 4.18 -7.06 13.29
N ASP A 143 4.54 -5.90 12.76
CA ASP A 143 5.05 -4.76 13.53
C ASP A 143 3.93 -3.82 13.98
N VAL A 144 2.82 -3.74 13.23
CA VAL A 144 1.67 -2.88 13.56
C VAL A 144 1.22 -3.03 15.01
N PRO A 145 1.01 -4.24 15.57
CA PRO A 145 0.59 -4.39 16.97
C PRO A 145 1.50 -3.73 17.99
N LYS A 146 2.83 -3.71 17.71
CA LYS A 146 3.81 -3.06 18.60
C LYS A 146 3.78 -1.55 18.44
N MET A 147 3.62 -1.07 17.21
CA MET A 147 3.64 0.37 16.90
C MET A 147 2.44 1.12 17.48
N ILE A 148 1.27 0.48 17.51
CA ILE A 148 0.03 1.13 17.95
C ILE A 148 -0.24 1.03 19.45
N MET A 149 0.65 0.44 20.25
CA MET A 149 0.39 0.17 21.69
C MET A 149 -0.03 1.41 22.46
N SER A 150 0.63 2.56 22.26
CA SER A 150 0.30 3.81 22.96
C SER A 150 -1.13 4.28 22.60
N LYS A 151 -1.47 4.32 21.32
CA LYS A 151 -2.81 4.69 20.87
C LYS A 151 -3.87 3.67 21.27
N LEU A 152 -3.53 2.39 21.28
CA LEU A 152 -4.40 1.32 21.75
C LEU A 152 -4.73 1.51 23.25
N GLU A 153 -3.77 1.91 24.08
CA GLU A 153 -4.00 2.20 25.50
C GLU A 153 -4.96 3.40 25.68
N GLU A 154 -4.84 4.42 24.83
CA GLU A 154 -5.77 5.56 24.82
C GLU A 154 -7.20 5.09 24.46
N LEU A 155 -7.35 4.29 23.39
CA LEU A 155 -8.64 3.73 22.98
C LEU A 155 -9.25 2.82 24.08
N MET A 156 -8.42 1.96 24.70
CA MET A 156 -8.88 1.08 25.79
C MET A 156 -9.37 1.89 26.99
N LYS A 157 -8.72 3.00 27.32
CA LYS A 157 -9.16 3.91 28.40
C LYS A 157 -10.45 4.64 28.04
N PHE A 158 -10.56 5.11 26.79
CA PHE A 158 -11.74 5.84 26.31
C PHE A 158 -12.99 4.96 26.32
N HIS A 159 -12.94 3.78 25.69
CA HIS A 159 -14.06 2.83 25.61
C HIS A 159 -14.22 1.98 26.88
N LYS A 160 -13.27 2.00 27.80
CA LYS A 160 -13.22 1.11 28.99
C LYS A 160 -13.26 -0.38 28.63
N ILE A 161 -12.61 -0.74 27.52
CA ILE A 161 -12.59 -2.10 26.96
C ILE A 161 -11.14 -2.57 26.89
N THR A 162 -10.91 -3.83 27.28
CA THR A 162 -9.58 -4.46 27.20
C THR A 162 -9.43 -5.26 25.91
N VAL A 163 -8.23 -5.24 25.31
CA VAL A 163 -7.87 -5.95 24.09
C VAL A 163 -6.75 -6.94 24.37
N SER A 164 -6.94 -8.21 24.06
CA SER A 164 -5.87 -9.20 24.15
C SER A 164 -4.95 -9.16 22.94
N SER A 165 -3.69 -9.61 23.11
CA SER A 165 -2.71 -9.69 22.01
C SER A 165 -3.22 -10.50 20.81
N ASP A 166 -3.97 -11.57 21.04
CA ASP A 166 -4.53 -12.42 19.98
C ASP A 166 -5.62 -11.72 19.18
N VAL A 167 -6.49 -10.94 19.84
CA VAL A 167 -7.52 -10.14 19.17
C VAL A 167 -6.87 -9.01 18.39
N LEU A 168 -5.84 -8.35 18.94
CA LEU A 168 -5.10 -7.30 18.25
C LEU A 168 -4.46 -7.83 16.95
N LYS A 169 -3.73 -8.95 17.03
CA LYS A 169 -3.14 -9.58 15.83
C LYS A 169 -4.21 -9.99 14.82
N TYR A 170 -5.30 -10.57 15.28
CA TYR A 170 -6.43 -10.95 14.42
C TYR A 170 -7.02 -9.71 13.73
N THR A 171 -7.23 -8.62 14.45
CA THR A 171 -7.76 -7.37 13.89
C THR A 171 -6.87 -6.83 12.79
N THR A 172 -5.55 -6.78 13.02
CA THR A 172 -4.59 -6.29 12.01
C THR A 172 -4.63 -7.11 10.72
N ILE A 173 -4.74 -8.45 10.84
CA ILE A 173 -4.80 -9.35 9.69
C ILE A 173 -6.11 -9.16 8.93
N VAL A 174 -7.25 -9.20 9.64
CA VAL A 174 -8.57 -9.12 9.02
C VAL A 174 -8.81 -7.74 8.43
N ALA A 175 -8.40 -6.67 9.11
CA ALA A 175 -8.50 -5.31 8.59
C ALA A 175 -7.81 -5.20 7.22
N LYS A 176 -6.58 -5.72 7.10
CA LYS A 176 -5.82 -5.67 5.86
C LYS A 176 -6.41 -6.57 4.77
N ALA A 177 -6.95 -7.74 5.13
CA ALA A 177 -7.64 -8.64 4.21
C ALA A 177 -8.92 -8.02 3.63
N MET A 178 -9.68 -7.29 4.45
CA MET A 178 -10.94 -6.66 4.06
C MET A 178 -10.77 -5.30 3.35
N ASN A 179 -9.66 -4.62 3.57
CA ASN A 179 -9.37 -3.33 2.96
C ASN A 179 -7.88 -3.23 2.60
N SER A 180 -7.51 -3.83 1.49
CA SER A 180 -6.12 -3.88 1.00
C SER A 180 -5.57 -2.50 0.62
N ASN A 181 -6.42 -1.57 0.21
CA ASN A 181 -6.04 -0.22 -0.24
C ASN A 181 -5.67 0.70 0.91
N ALA A 182 -6.37 0.58 2.05
CA ALA A 182 -6.05 1.36 3.24
C ALA A 182 -4.73 0.90 3.87
N LYS A 183 -4.04 1.83 4.53
CA LYS A 183 -2.69 1.62 5.04
C LYS A 183 -2.67 1.51 6.56
N ASN A 184 -1.83 0.61 7.04
CA ASN A 184 -1.49 0.51 8.45
C ASN A 184 -0.47 1.62 8.84
N PRO A 185 -0.50 2.09 10.10
CA PRO A 185 -1.27 1.59 11.25
C PRO A 185 -2.70 2.13 11.37
N ASP A 186 -3.05 3.16 10.60
CA ASP A 186 -4.34 3.87 10.70
C ASP A 186 -5.53 2.92 10.46
N LEU A 187 -5.44 2.06 9.45
CA LEU A 187 -6.45 1.03 9.17
C LEU A 187 -6.77 0.16 10.40
N THR A 188 -5.74 -0.33 11.09
CA THR A 188 -5.94 -1.18 12.27
C THR A 188 -6.55 -0.40 13.42
N LEU A 189 -6.16 0.86 13.61
CA LEU A 189 -6.72 1.73 14.66
C LEU A 189 -8.20 2.04 14.41
N ASP A 190 -8.57 2.37 13.16
CA ASP A 190 -9.98 2.61 12.78
C ASP A 190 -10.85 1.36 13.06
N VAL A 191 -10.38 0.17 12.65
CA VAL A 191 -11.11 -1.08 12.89
C VAL A 191 -11.22 -1.40 14.38
N LEU A 192 -10.18 -1.12 15.17
CA LEU A 192 -10.22 -1.31 16.63
C LEU A 192 -11.22 -0.37 17.28
N ASP A 193 -11.23 0.90 16.93
CA ASP A 193 -12.16 1.91 17.47
C ASP A 193 -13.61 1.52 17.18
N ARG A 194 -13.92 1.16 15.94
CA ARG A 194 -15.24 0.68 15.54
C ARG A 194 -15.64 -0.60 16.26
N ALA A 195 -14.73 -1.57 16.38
CA ALA A 195 -15.01 -2.83 17.07
C ALA A 195 -15.21 -2.62 18.59
N MET A 196 -14.48 -1.69 19.20
CA MET A 196 -14.69 -1.31 20.61
C MET A 196 -16.01 -0.59 20.80
N THR A 197 -16.41 0.30 19.89
CA THR A 197 -17.74 0.94 19.90
C THR A 197 -18.85 -0.12 19.88
N ILE A 198 -18.74 -1.15 19.01
CA ILE A 198 -19.71 -2.26 18.98
C ILE A 198 -19.73 -3.04 20.31
N ALA A 199 -18.56 -3.30 20.90
CA ALA A 199 -18.43 -4.00 22.17
C ALA A 199 -19.05 -3.17 23.34
N GLU A 200 -18.82 -1.86 23.34
CA GLU A 200 -19.40 -0.92 24.32
C GLU A 200 -20.94 -0.89 24.23
N MET A 201 -21.50 -0.78 23.03
CA MET A 201 -22.96 -0.83 22.79
C MET A 201 -23.59 -2.13 23.30
N ARG A 202 -22.82 -3.22 23.38
CA ARG A 202 -23.25 -4.53 23.90
C ARG A 202 -22.96 -4.71 25.39
N GLY A 203 -22.43 -3.70 26.07
CA GLY A 203 -22.07 -3.78 27.49
C GLY A 203 -20.88 -4.69 27.78
N CYS A 204 -20.06 -5.02 26.79
CA CYS A 204 -18.88 -5.88 26.95
C CYS A 204 -17.71 -5.08 27.49
N LYS A 205 -16.89 -5.68 28.37
CA LYS A 205 -15.64 -5.09 28.90
C LYS A 205 -14.37 -5.59 28.20
N ARG A 206 -14.51 -6.54 27.30
CA ARG A 206 -13.40 -7.16 26.54
C ARG A 206 -13.75 -7.23 25.07
N LEU A 207 -12.81 -6.84 24.24
CA LEU A 207 -12.92 -7.00 22.80
C LEU A 207 -12.77 -8.49 22.43
N SER A 208 -13.60 -8.97 21.52
CA SER A 208 -13.54 -10.33 20.97
C SER A 208 -13.41 -10.30 19.45
N LYS A 209 -13.01 -11.42 18.86
CA LYS A 209 -12.97 -11.56 17.39
C LYS A 209 -14.34 -11.36 16.75
N GLU A 210 -15.42 -11.70 17.46
CA GLU A 210 -16.80 -11.49 16.97
C GLU A 210 -17.14 -10.00 16.80
N HIS A 211 -16.66 -9.14 17.69
CA HIS A 211 -16.85 -7.68 17.54
C HIS A 211 -16.11 -7.16 16.31
N VAL A 212 -14.91 -7.67 16.03
CA VAL A 212 -14.13 -7.32 14.82
C VAL A 212 -14.88 -7.80 13.56
N LYS A 213 -15.41 -9.04 13.57
CA LYS A 213 -16.24 -9.55 12.45
C LYS A 213 -17.45 -8.67 12.17
N MET A 214 -18.04 -8.09 13.19
CA MET A 214 -19.21 -7.20 13.02
C MET A 214 -18.87 -5.88 12.34
N VAL A 215 -17.65 -5.39 12.45
CA VAL A 215 -17.20 -4.22 11.68
C VAL A 215 -17.29 -4.49 10.18
N PHE A 216 -17.08 -5.74 9.78
CA PHE A 216 -17.11 -6.22 8.40
C PHE A 216 -18.33 -7.09 8.10
N ALA A 217 -19.45 -6.81 8.77
CA ALA A 217 -20.67 -7.66 8.67
C ALA A 217 -21.13 -7.91 7.23
N GLU A 218 -21.02 -6.92 6.35
CA GLU A 218 -21.39 -7.07 4.93
C GLU A 218 -20.47 -8.05 4.20
N ASN A 219 -19.15 -7.99 4.42
CA ASN A 219 -18.20 -8.92 3.80
C ASN A 219 -18.43 -10.36 4.29
N TYR A 220 -18.69 -10.54 5.60
CA TYR A 220 -19.04 -11.86 6.15
C TYR A 220 -20.39 -12.36 5.63
N LYS A 221 -21.37 -11.48 5.46
CA LYS A 221 -22.66 -11.82 4.87
C LYS A 221 -22.47 -12.28 3.42
N MET A 222 -21.73 -11.53 2.61
CA MET A 222 -21.41 -11.90 1.23
C MET A 222 -20.74 -13.27 1.15
N LEU A 223 -19.71 -13.51 1.96
CA LEU A 223 -19.05 -14.80 2.03
C LEU A 223 -20.01 -15.93 2.42
N ASN A 224 -20.85 -15.71 3.42
CA ASN A 224 -21.80 -16.73 3.91
C ASN A 224 -22.93 -17.04 2.90
N THR A 225 -23.27 -16.09 2.02
CA THR A 225 -24.28 -16.30 0.95
C THR A 225 -23.68 -16.87 -0.31
N MET A 226 -22.35 -16.94 -0.45
CA MET A 226 -21.68 -17.61 -1.55
C MET A 226 -21.91 -19.11 -1.48
N ASP A 227 -22.15 -19.75 -2.62
CA ASP A 227 -22.28 -21.20 -2.71
C ASP A 227 -21.00 -21.91 -2.23
N GLU A 228 -21.15 -23.05 -1.55
CA GLU A 228 -20.00 -23.78 -0.99
C GLU A 228 -19.01 -24.27 -2.05
N GLU A 229 -19.50 -24.62 -3.25
CA GLU A 229 -18.62 -24.99 -4.36
C GLU A 229 -17.85 -23.76 -4.89
N GLU A 230 -18.50 -22.58 -4.96
CA GLU A 230 -17.82 -21.34 -5.35
C GLU A 230 -16.80 -20.90 -4.30
N LYS A 231 -17.11 -21.00 -3.00
CA LYS A 231 -16.13 -20.75 -1.92
C LYS A 231 -14.90 -21.63 -2.08
N LYS A 232 -15.12 -22.90 -2.40
CA LYS A 232 -14.05 -23.86 -2.61
C LYS A 232 -13.20 -23.48 -3.82
N VAL A 233 -13.82 -23.06 -4.91
CA VAL A 233 -13.14 -22.60 -6.12
C VAL A 233 -12.27 -21.35 -5.81
N VAL A 234 -12.82 -20.36 -5.12
CA VAL A 234 -12.08 -19.16 -4.70
C VAL A 234 -10.93 -19.53 -3.76
N ALA A 235 -11.15 -20.42 -2.77
CA ALA A 235 -10.10 -20.84 -1.84
C ALA A 235 -8.94 -21.55 -2.56
N TRP A 236 -9.22 -22.37 -3.55
CA TRP A 236 -8.19 -23.00 -4.37
C TRP A 236 -7.46 -22.01 -5.27
N HIS A 237 -8.17 -21.03 -5.81
CA HIS A 237 -7.58 -19.94 -6.59
C HIS A 237 -6.55 -19.18 -5.77
N GLU A 238 -6.94 -18.66 -4.63
CA GLU A 238 -6.05 -17.90 -3.73
C GLU A 238 -4.92 -18.78 -3.18
N ALA A 239 -5.20 -20.06 -2.88
CA ALA A 239 -4.16 -21.01 -2.47
C ALA A 239 -3.11 -21.22 -3.57
N GLY A 240 -3.51 -21.23 -4.85
CA GLY A 240 -2.59 -21.31 -5.98
C GLY A 240 -1.60 -20.14 -6.01
N HIS A 241 -2.09 -18.90 -5.95
CA HIS A 241 -1.24 -17.71 -5.87
C HIS A 241 -0.32 -17.73 -4.66
N PHE A 242 -0.88 -18.11 -3.51
CA PHE A 242 -0.14 -18.20 -2.25
C PHE A 242 1.02 -19.20 -2.35
N VAL A 243 0.77 -20.42 -2.83
CA VAL A 243 1.79 -21.48 -2.92
C VAL A 243 2.83 -21.14 -3.99
N ALA A 244 2.43 -20.62 -5.14
CA ALA A 244 3.37 -20.19 -6.16
C ALA A 244 4.34 -19.12 -5.64
N MET A 245 3.85 -18.16 -4.83
CA MET A 245 4.72 -17.17 -4.21
C MET A 245 5.54 -17.73 -3.05
N LEU A 246 5.00 -18.67 -2.29
CA LEU A 246 5.73 -19.33 -1.18
C LEU A 246 6.95 -20.09 -1.69
N LEU A 247 6.87 -20.65 -2.89
CA LEU A 247 7.92 -21.42 -3.57
C LEU A 247 8.81 -20.59 -4.49
N SER A 248 8.47 -19.31 -4.71
CA SER A 248 9.25 -18.40 -5.57
C SER A 248 10.64 -18.14 -4.99
N SER A 249 11.64 -18.11 -5.84
CA SER A 249 13.04 -17.81 -5.49
C SER A 249 13.58 -16.55 -6.15
N HIS A 250 13.00 -16.11 -7.27
CA HIS A 250 13.46 -14.95 -8.04
C HIS A 250 12.64 -13.67 -7.76
N ILE A 251 11.41 -13.78 -7.24
CA ILE A 251 10.61 -12.63 -6.83
C ILE A 251 11.09 -12.17 -5.43
N VAL A 252 12.18 -11.41 -5.40
CA VAL A 252 12.82 -10.97 -4.15
C VAL A 252 12.32 -9.61 -3.66
N ASP A 253 11.71 -8.81 -4.54
CA ASP A 253 11.17 -7.47 -4.27
C ASP A 253 9.78 -7.49 -3.62
N GLN A 254 9.18 -8.66 -3.51
CA GLN A 254 7.88 -8.87 -2.87
C GLN A 254 7.94 -10.00 -1.85
N LYS A 255 7.12 -9.87 -0.82
CA LYS A 255 6.96 -10.87 0.22
C LYS A 255 5.48 -11.17 0.41
N LEU A 256 5.15 -12.46 0.44
CA LEU A 256 3.80 -12.95 0.71
C LEU A 256 3.37 -12.58 2.14
N ILE A 257 2.20 -11.97 2.26
CA ILE A 257 1.60 -11.59 3.55
C ILE A 257 0.51 -12.58 3.93
N LEU A 258 -0.56 -12.60 3.15
CA LEU A 258 -1.76 -13.38 3.42
C LEU A 258 -2.53 -13.70 2.13
N ALA A 259 -3.41 -14.69 2.22
CA ALA A 259 -4.52 -14.87 1.28
C ALA A 259 -5.85 -14.78 2.04
N SER A 260 -6.92 -14.38 1.34
CA SER A 260 -8.26 -14.20 1.88
C SER A 260 -9.31 -14.55 0.83
N ILE A 261 -10.41 -15.15 1.27
CA ILE A 261 -11.59 -15.43 0.44
C ILE A 261 -12.76 -14.49 0.78
N PHE A 262 -12.51 -13.42 1.51
CA PHE A 262 -13.52 -12.39 1.74
C PHE A 262 -13.73 -11.56 0.48
N PRO A 263 -14.96 -11.43 -0.01
CA PRO A 263 -15.27 -10.55 -1.13
C PRO A 263 -14.94 -9.09 -0.79
N THR A 264 -14.21 -8.43 -1.65
CA THR A 264 -13.83 -7.01 -1.51
C THR A 264 -13.98 -6.31 -2.86
N GLY A 265 -14.98 -5.43 -2.98
CA GLY A 265 -15.28 -4.80 -4.26
C GLY A 265 -15.68 -5.83 -5.31
N ASP A 266 -14.99 -5.85 -6.44
CA ASP A 266 -15.24 -6.76 -7.57
C ASP A 266 -14.51 -8.11 -7.46
N ALA A 267 -13.66 -8.29 -6.42
CA ALA A 267 -12.89 -9.50 -6.20
C ALA A 267 -13.54 -10.39 -5.14
N ASN A 268 -13.64 -11.70 -5.43
CA ASN A 268 -14.17 -12.70 -4.49
C ASN A 268 -13.11 -13.22 -3.50
N GLY A 269 -11.84 -12.90 -3.74
CA GLY A 269 -10.71 -13.23 -2.89
C GLY A 269 -9.51 -12.35 -3.23
N ILE A 270 -8.46 -12.44 -2.43
CA ILE A 270 -7.24 -11.68 -2.65
C ILE A 270 -6.03 -12.35 -2.00
N THR A 271 -4.91 -12.38 -2.71
CA THR A 271 -3.60 -12.72 -2.16
C THR A 271 -2.72 -11.48 -2.12
N LEU A 272 -2.29 -11.07 -0.92
CA LEU A 272 -1.55 -9.83 -0.68
C LEU A 272 -0.06 -10.05 -0.53
N PHE A 273 0.69 -9.10 -1.08
CA PHE A 273 2.14 -9.03 -1.05
C PHE A 273 2.57 -7.65 -0.54
N GLU A 274 3.67 -7.57 0.20
CA GLU A 274 4.33 -6.32 0.54
C GLU A 274 5.65 -6.16 -0.22
N ALA A 275 6.01 -4.93 -0.58
CA ALA A 275 7.31 -4.64 -1.17
C ALA A 275 8.41 -4.89 -0.13
N THR A 276 9.54 -5.41 -0.57
CA THR A 276 10.76 -5.55 0.25
C THR A 276 11.75 -4.44 -0.11
N ASP A 277 12.84 -4.33 0.64
CA ASP A 277 13.95 -3.41 0.33
C ASP A 277 14.88 -3.95 -0.77
N LYS A 278 14.63 -5.16 -1.24
CA LYS A 278 15.43 -5.78 -2.28
C LYS A 278 15.04 -5.24 -3.65
N ILE A 279 16.03 -5.01 -4.48
CA ILE A 279 15.85 -4.63 -5.89
C ILE A 279 15.89 -5.93 -6.70
N ALA A 280 14.83 -6.22 -7.43
CA ALA A 280 14.79 -7.34 -8.35
C ALA A 280 15.43 -6.95 -9.70
N SER A 281 16.18 -7.87 -10.28
CA SER A 281 16.49 -7.84 -11.70
C SER A 281 15.31 -8.45 -12.45
N TYR A 282 14.75 -7.74 -13.43
CA TYR A 282 13.63 -8.24 -14.24
C TYR A 282 14.18 -9.13 -15.38
N ASP A 283 14.93 -10.17 -15.02
CA ASP A 283 15.40 -11.18 -15.94
C ASP A 283 14.29 -12.18 -16.33
N ASP A 284 14.62 -13.12 -17.22
CA ASP A 284 13.67 -14.14 -17.67
C ASP A 284 13.11 -14.98 -16.52
N ALA A 285 13.95 -15.34 -15.56
CA ALA A 285 13.52 -16.16 -14.42
C ALA A 285 12.53 -15.41 -13.52
N TYR A 286 12.78 -14.13 -13.25
CA TYR A 286 11.85 -13.27 -12.52
C TYR A 286 10.50 -13.14 -13.24
N ILE A 287 10.55 -12.86 -14.57
CA ILE A 287 9.32 -12.69 -15.37
C ILE A 287 8.54 -14.01 -15.43
N GLU A 288 9.21 -15.16 -15.62
CA GLU A 288 8.57 -16.47 -15.63
C GLU A 288 7.88 -16.79 -14.30
N GLU A 289 8.55 -16.58 -13.15
CA GLU A 289 7.94 -16.81 -11.83
C GLU A 289 6.77 -15.84 -11.58
N ARG A 290 6.90 -14.58 -12.00
CA ARG A 290 5.85 -13.58 -11.83
C ARG A 290 4.60 -13.91 -12.64
N VAL A 291 4.77 -14.29 -13.91
CA VAL A 291 3.67 -14.74 -14.76
C VAL A 291 3.10 -16.06 -14.25
N GLY A 292 3.96 -17.01 -13.86
CA GLY A 292 3.54 -18.28 -13.25
C GLY A 292 2.65 -18.09 -12.03
N ARG A 293 3.03 -17.16 -11.16
CA ARG A 293 2.23 -16.80 -9.98
C ARG A 293 0.84 -16.27 -10.37
N LEU A 294 0.74 -15.41 -11.40
CA LEU A 294 -0.54 -14.90 -11.89
C LEU A 294 -1.41 -16.00 -12.50
N LEU A 295 -0.81 -16.99 -13.15
CA LEU A 295 -1.53 -18.14 -13.72
C LEU A 295 -1.92 -19.17 -12.63
N ALA A 296 -1.26 -19.17 -11.48
CA ALA A 296 -1.36 -20.21 -10.45
C ALA A 296 -2.78 -20.35 -9.88
N GLY A 297 -3.51 -19.23 -9.72
CA GLY A 297 -4.90 -19.26 -9.28
C GLY A 297 -5.77 -20.08 -10.21
N ARG A 298 -5.72 -19.76 -11.50
CA ARG A 298 -6.46 -20.47 -12.55
C ARG A 298 -6.05 -21.93 -12.68
N ILE A 299 -4.76 -22.25 -12.54
CA ILE A 299 -4.25 -23.63 -12.61
C ILE A 299 -4.80 -24.45 -11.45
N SER A 300 -4.72 -23.93 -10.22
CA SER A 300 -5.17 -24.66 -9.02
C SER A 300 -6.68 -24.87 -8.98
N GLN A 301 -7.48 -23.94 -9.48
CA GLN A 301 -8.91 -24.16 -9.73
C GLN A 301 -9.16 -25.39 -10.62
N GLY A 302 -8.33 -25.57 -11.67
CA GLY A 302 -8.41 -26.71 -12.60
C GLY A 302 -8.24 -28.08 -11.94
N PHE A 303 -7.67 -28.15 -10.75
CA PHE A 303 -7.52 -29.41 -10.00
C PHE A 303 -8.84 -29.91 -9.36
N ILE A 304 -9.80 -29.01 -9.17
CA ILE A 304 -11.08 -29.33 -8.52
C ILE A 304 -12.30 -29.11 -9.39
N ARG A 305 -12.17 -28.30 -10.44
CA ARG A 305 -13.28 -27.94 -11.34
C ARG A 305 -12.87 -28.13 -12.80
N LYS A 306 -13.72 -28.76 -13.59
CA LYS A 306 -13.53 -28.84 -15.05
C LYS A 306 -14.00 -27.53 -15.70
N GLY A 307 -13.18 -27.02 -16.62
CA GLY A 307 -13.47 -25.80 -17.38
C GLY A 307 -12.86 -24.55 -16.73
N TYR A 308 -13.11 -23.42 -17.38
CA TYR A 308 -12.58 -22.11 -16.98
C TYR A 308 -13.73 -21.14 -16.73
N ASP A 309 -13.54 -20.23 -15.79
CA ASP A 309 -14.44 -19.12 -15.51
C ASP A 309 -13.74 -17.76 -15.75
N ALA A 310 -14.49 -16.69 -15.56
CA ALA A 310 -14.00 -15.32 -15.72
C ALA A 310 -13.24 -14.78 -14.48
N GLY A 311 -13.17 -15.52 -13.39
CA GLY A 311 -12.59 -15.04 -12.13
C GLY A 311 -11.12 -14.63 -12.20
N ALA A 312 -10.38 -15.20 -13.15
CA ALA A 312 -8.96 -14.90 -13.36
C ALA A 312 -8.69 -13.80 -14.41
N ILE A 313 -9.66 -12.94 -14.75
CA ILE A 313 -9.51 -11.97 -15.84
C ILE A 313 -8.38 -10.97 -15.57
N SER A 314 -8.30 -10.40 -14.39
CA SER A 314 -7.26 -9.45 -14.00
C SER A 314 -5.86 -10.07 -14.00
N ASP A 315 -5.75 -11.32 -13.56
CA ASP A 315 -4.47 -12.04 -13.56
C ASP A 315 -3.98 -12.28 -14.99
N LEU A 316 -4.88 -12.65 -15.90
CA LEU A 316 -4.56 -12.87 -17.32
C LEU A 316 -4.15 -11.57 -18.00
N GLU A 317 -4.82 -10.44 -17.71
CA GLU A 317 -4.46 -9.14 -18.24
C GLU A 317 -3.05 -8.73 -17.80
N ILE A 318 -2.75 -8.86 -16.51
CA ILE A 318 -1.43 -8.52 -15.94
C ILE A 318 -0.36 -9.47 -16.50
N ALA A 319 -0.64 -10.78 -16.59
CA ALA A 319 0.29 -11.76 -17.14
C ALA A 319 0.61 -11.47 -18.62
N THR A 320 -0.41 -11.16 -19.40
CA THR A 320 -0.27 -10.78 -20.81
C THR A 320 0.58 -9.52 -20.95
N LYS A 321 0.33 -8.52 -20.11
CA LYS A 321 1.12 -7.28 -20.10
C LYS A 321 2.59 -7.54 -19.80
N TRP A 322 2.92 -8.36 -18.81
CA TRP A 322 4.31 -8.72 -18.50
C TRP A 322 5.03 -9.35 -19.68
N LEU A 323 4.36 -10.26 -20.40
CA LEU A 323 4.95 -10.93 -21.56
C LEU A 323 5.06 -10.03 -22.79
N THR A 324 4.08 -9.16 -23.02
CA THR A 324 4.18 -8.16 -24.09
C THR A 324 5.26 -7.11 -23.77
N ASP A 325 5.39 -6.65 -22.51
CA ASP A 325 6.47 -5.76 -22.10
C ASP A 325 7.85 -6.42 -22.24
N ARG A 326 7.98 -7.73 -21.95
CA ARG A 326 9.20 -8.51 -22.16
C ARG A 326 9.67 -8.43 -23.61
N ILE A 327 8.73 -8.54 -24.55
CA ILE A 327 9.03 -8.49 -26.00
C ILE A 327 9.25 -7.05 -26.46
N MET A 328 8.26 -6.18 -26.18
CA MET A 328 8.17 -4.86 -26.81
C MET A 328 9.05 -3.82 -26.13
N LYS A 329 9.18 -3.90 -24.80
CA LYS A 329 9.86 -2.89 -23.98
C LYS A 329 11.29 -3.29 -23.64
N TYR A 330 11.48 -4.54 -23.27
CA TYR A 330 12.78 -5.02 -22.78
C TYR A 330 13.60 -5.70 -23.87
N GLY A 331 13.03 -6.03 -25.04
CA GLY A 331 13.74 -6.67 -26.14
C GLY A 331 14.36 -8.01 -25.76
N MET A 332 13.64 -8.83 -24.97
CA MET A 332 14.16 -10.09 -24.40
C MET A 332 13.70 -11.32 -25.22
N ASP A 333 13.28 -11.14 -26.44
CA ASP A 333 12.91 -12.23 -27.35
C ASP A 333 13.85 -12.28 -28.55
N GLU A 334 14.15 -13.46 -29.06
CA GLU A 334 15.12 -13.65 -30.16
C GLU A 334 14.77 -12.83 -31.41
N GLU A 335 13.47 -12.68 -31.74
CA GLU A 335 13.01 -11.96 -32.95
C GLU A 335 13.10 -10.43 -32.77
N PHE A 336 12.97 -9.91 -31.54
CA PHE A 336 13.00 -8.48 -31.21
C PHE A 336 14.17 -8.13 -30.25
N MET A 337 15.21 -8.94 -30.23
CA MET A 337 16.34 -8.77 -29.32
C MET A 337 17.04 -7.43 -29.53
N ASN A 338 17.37 -6.78 -28.43
CA ASN A 338 18.10 -5.51 -28.37
C ASN A 338 17.35 -4.31 -28.98
N ILE A 339 16.05 -4.42 -29.20
CA ILE A 339 15.19 -3.34 -29.68
C ILE A 339 14.08 -3.07 -28.65
N SER A 340 13.85 -1.80 -28.32
CA SER A 340 12.65 -1.38 -27.63
C SER A 340 11.62 -0.86 -28.65
N LEU A 341 10.59 -1.62 -28.92
CA LEU A 341 9.51 -1.21 -29.83
C LEU A 341 8.75 0.01 -29.30
N PHE A 342 8.78 0.25 -27.97
CA PHE A 342 8.23 1.47 -27.35
C PHE A 342 8.94 2.75 -27.79
N ALA A 343 10.16 2.68 -28.29
CA ALA A 343 10.88 3.83 -28.83
C ALA A 343 10.51 4.15 -30.29
N VAL A 344 9.75 3.25 -30.95
CA VAL A 344 9.31 3.41 -32.33
C VAL A 344 7.89 4.00 -32.35
N CYS A 345 7.81 5.32 -32.17
CA CYS A 345 6.55 6.05 -32.12
C CYS A 345 6.47 7.08 -33.26
N ASP A 346 5.24 7.42 -33.68
CA ASP A 346 4.97 8.55 -34.59
C ASP A 346 5.09 9.91 -33.86
N ASP A 347 4.92 11.00 -34.62
CA ASP A 347 4.94 12.37 -34.09
C ASP A 347 3.86 12.66 -33.03
N GLN A 348 2.87 11.77 -32.89
CA GLN A 348 1.81 11.83 -31.87
C GLN A 348 2.06 10.89 -30.70
N ASN A 349 3.28 10.33 -30.56
CA ASN A 349 3.64 9.34 -29.55
C ASN A 349 2.83 8.01 -29.64
N LYS A 350 2.29 7.68 -30.81
CA LYS A 350 1.63 6.41 -31.07
C LYS A 350 2.62 5.39 -31.59
N LEU A 351 2.60 4.20 -30.99
CA LEU A 351 3.45 3.09 -31.37
C LEU A 351 3.17 2.67 -32.83
N ILE A 352 4.19 2.69 -33.69
CA ILE A 352 4.11 2.27 -35.10
C ILE A 352 4.40 0.76 -35.15
N LEU A 353 3.34 -0.04 -35.13
CA LEU A 353 3.43 -1.49 -35.36
C LEU A 353 2.58 -1.88 -36.55
N THR A 354 3.15 -2.68 -37.44
CA THR A 354 2.38 -3.32 -38.53
C THR A 354 1.47 -4.39 -37.95
N GLU A 355 0.40 -4.75 -38.68
CA GLU A 355 -0.46 -5.88 -38.26
C GLU A 355 0.33 -7.20 -38.21
N SER A 356 1.33 -7.37 -39.05
CA SER A 356 2.25 -8.50 -39.00
C SER A 356 3.03 -8.55 -37.69
N ASP A 357 3.55 -7.39 -37.21
CA ASP A 357 4.31 -7.34 -35.95
C ASP A 357 3.41 -7.65 -34.76
N LYS A 358 2.20 -7.11 -34.73
CA LYS A 358 1.21 -7.42 -33.70
C LYS A 358 0.90 -8.92 -33.64
N GLN A 359 0.68 -9.56 -34.79
CA GLN A 359 0.44 -11.01 -34.87
C GLN A 359 1.64 -11.80 -34.33
N LYS A 360 2.86 -11.43 -34.71
CA LYS A 360 4.08 -12.09 -34.25
C LYS A 360 4.22 -11.96 -32.73
N ILE A 361 4.08 -10.74 -32.18
CA ILE A 361 4.14 -10.49 -30.72
C ILE A 361 3.12 -11.37 -29.98
N MET A 362 1.88 -11.45 -30.50
CA MET A 362 0.85 -12.29 -29.89
C MET A 362 1.18 -13.78 -29.94
N LEU A 363 1.77 -14.28 -31.04
CA LEU A 363 2.19 -15.67 -31.14
C LEU A 363 3.34 -16.01 -30.20
N ILE A 364 4.33 -15.12 -30.07
CA ILE A 364 5.46 -15.28 -29.15
C ILE A 364 4.95 -15.28 -27.69
N ALA A 365 4.12 -14.28 -27.33
CA ALA A 365 3.54 -14.18 -25.99
C ALA A 365 2.72 -15.42 -25.65
N LYS A 366 1.87 -15.92 -26.59
CA LYS A 366 1.06 -17.12 -26.40
C LYS A 366 1.93 -18.35 -26.16
N ARG A 367 2.98 -18.56 -26.96
CA ARG A 367 3.93 -19.67 -26.76
C ARG A 367 4.56 -19.62 -25.37
N LYS A 368 5.01 -18.44 -24.94
CA LYS A 368 5.64 -18.26 -23.65
C LYS A 368 4.66 -18.48 -22.48
N VAL A 369 3.42 -18.02 -22.60
CA VAL A 369 2.35 -18.33 -21.63
C VAL A 369 2.18 -19.84 -21.49
N ASP A 370 2.11 -20.59 -22.60
CA ASP A 370 1.89 -22.03 -22.57
C ASP A 370 3.08 -22.79 -21.92
N GLU A 371 4.30 -22.33 -22.15
CA GLU A 371 5.49 -22.87 -21.49
C GLU A 371 5.44 -22.64 -19.98
N ILE A 372 5.17 -21.39 -19.55
CA ILE A 372 5.08 -21.01 -18.14
C ILE A 372 3.93 -21.72 -17.47
N TYR A 373 2.77 -21.84 -18.15
CA TYR A 373 1.61 -22.56 -17.65
C TYR A 373 1.98 -24.01 -17.30
N LYS A 374 2.61 -24.75 -18.22
CA LYS A 374 3.04 -26.14 -18.00
C LYS A 374 4.04 -26.28 -16.87
N LYS A 375 5.02 -25.37 -16.77
CA LYS A 375 5.99 -25.35 -15.67
C LYS A 375 5.30 -25.12 -14.32
N THR A 376 4.40 -24.14 -14.27
CA THR A 376 3.66 -23.79 -13.05
C THR A 376 2.68 -24.91 -12.65
N GLU A 377 1.97 -25.48 -13.61
CA GLU A 377 1.08 -26.62 -13.35
C GLU A 377 1.84 -27.80 -12.73
N LYS A 378 3.00 -28.17 -13.28
CA LYS A 378 3.85 -29.20 -12.71
C LYS A 378 4.28 -28.87 -11.28
N LEU A 379 4.77 -27.63 -11.04
CA LEU A 379 5.16 -27.17 -9.70
C LEU A 379 4.01 -27.26 -8.69
N LEU A 380 2.82 -26.84 -9.08
CA LEU A 380 1.63 -26.87 -8.22
C LEU A 380 1.13 -28.30 -7.98
N LEU A 381 1.22 -29.18 -8.96
CA LEU A 381 0.88 -30.62 -8.80
C LEU A 381 1.83 -31.32 -7.82
N GLU A 382 3.13 -31.03 -7.90
CA GLU A 382 4.14 -31.57 -6.99
C GLU A 382 3.96 -31.06 -5.55
N ASN A 383 3.26 -29.93 -5.34
CA ASN A 383 3.00 -29.33 -4.04
C ASN A 383 1.48 -29.20 -3.74
N LYS A 384 0.70 -30.13 -4.27
CA LYS A 384 -0.76 -30.11 -4.14
C LYS A 384 -1.24 -30.21 -2.69
N ASP A 385 -0.52 -30.93 -1.85
CA ASP A 385 -0.74 -31.05 -0.41
C ASP A 385 -0.68 -29.68 0.30
N ILE A 386 0.24 -28.81 -0.12
CA ILE A 386 0.34 -27.44 0.43
C ILE A 386 -0.84 -26.60 -0.04
N ILE A 387 -1.30 -26.77 -1.29
CA ILE A 387 -2.49 -26.07 -1.81
C ILE A 387 -3.73 -26.51 -1.01
N GLU A 388 -3.91 -27.80 -0.79
CA GLU A 388 -5.01 -28.36 0.00
C GLU A 388 -4.99 -27.83 1.44
N LEU A 389 -3.81 -27.74 2.07
CA LEU A 389 -3.65 -27.17 3.41
C LEU A 389 -4.08 -25.71 3.44
N VAL A 390 -3.59 -24.88 2.50
CA VAL A 390 -3.91 -23.45 2.42
C VAL A 390 -5.39 -23.25 2.13
N ALA A 391 -5.94 -23.95 1.15
CA ALA A 391 -7.37 -23.88 0.80
C ALA A 391 -8.27 -24.32 1.96
N GLY A 392 -7.89 -25.38 2.69
CA GLY A 392 -8.61 -25.83 3.87
C GLY A 392 -8.63 -24.79 5.00
N GLU A 393 -7.50 -24.11 5.23
CA GLU A 393 -7.45 -23.01 6.21
C GLU A 393 -8.26 -21.80 5.76
N LEU A 394 -8.25 -21.46 4.47
CA LEU A 394 -9.07 -20.37 3.90
C LEU A 394 -10.57 -20.66 4.08
N LEU A 395 -11.01 -21.87 3.80
CA LEU A 395 -12.42 -22.28 4.00
C LEU A 395 -12.85 -22.21 5.46
N LYS A 396 -11.93 -22.48 6.39
CA LYS A 396 -12.20 -22.50 7.83
C LYS A 396 -12.21 -21.10 8.45
N GLU A 397 -11.22 -20.27 8.13
CA GLU A 397 -10.97 -19.01 8.81
C GLU A 397 -11.26 -17.78 7.92
N GLY A 398 -11.42 -17.97 6.61
CA GLY A 398 -11.62 -16.91 5.62
C GLY A 398 -10.32 -16.18 5.22
N VAL A 399 -9.28 -16.29 6.03
CA VAL A 399 -7.98 -15.64 5.81
C VAL A 399 -6.85 -16.48 6.38
N VAL A 400 -5.70 -16.51 5.71
CA VAL A 400 -4.50 -17.21 6.14
C VAL A 400 -3.24 -16.37 5.89
N THR A 401 -2.29 -16.38 6.83
CA THR A 401 -1.00 -15.67 6.68
C THR A 401 0.13 -16.62 6.31
N ALA A 402 1.16 -16.04 5.65
CA ALA A 402 2.37 -16.80 5.31
C ALA A 402 3.06 -17.40 6.55
N SER A 403 3.04 -16.71 7.69
CA SER A 403 3.62 -17.22 8.95
C SER A 403 2.87 -18.44 9.49
N GLN A 404 1.53 -18.42 9.47
CA GLN A 404 0.71 -19.55 9.91
C GLN A 404 0.98 -20.82 9.10
N ILE A 405 1.06 -20.70 7.78
CA ILE A 405 1.35 -21.86 6.92
C ILE A 405 2.78 -22.37 7.13
N LYS A 406 3.78 -21.47 7.20
CA LYS A 406 5.16 -21.86 7.48
C LYS A 406 5.33 -22.60 8.82
N GLU A 407 4.58 -22.23 9.84
CA GLU A 407 4.57 -22.94 11.13
C GLU A 407 3.94 -24.35 11.02
N LYS A 408 2.88 -24.51 10.21
CA LYS A 408 2.22 -25.79 9.98
C LYS A 408 3.07 -26.75 9.13
N LEU A 409 3.84 -26.23 8.18
CA LEU A 409 4.75 -27.02 7.34
C LEU A 409 6.02 -27.49 8.07
N LYS A 410 6.34 -26.92 9.25
CA LYS A 410 7.47 -27.34 10.09
C LYS A 410 7.11 -28.46 11.07
N LYS A 411 5.83 -28.72 11.26
CA LYS A 411 5.30 -29.79 12.13
C LYS A 411 5.04 -31.06 11.35
#